data_316824dc433b6b6e329e355cd916fc14
#
_entry.id   316824dc433b6b6e329e355cd916fc14
#
_cell.length_a   1.000
_cell.length_b   1.000
_cell.length_c   1.000
_cell.angle_alpha   90.00
_cell.angle_beta   90.00
_cell.angle_gamma   90.00
#
_symmetry.space_group_name_H-M   'P 1'
#
loop_
_entity.id
_entity.type
_entity.pdbx_description
1 polymer ?
#
loop_
_entity_poly.entity_id
_entity_poly.type
_entity_poly.pdbx_seq_one_letter_code
_entity_poly.pdbx_strand_id
1 'polypeptide(L)'
;DPPRGGMKYTYFAPDKSYVVQFFNNPAVAADPDTRRRLEAIIGKYNPTRPEAQGGAPGGSEAMAAYFAQKFCWPTAIVEWPEFGIVCPAYPSNYFFSDNASTVPELSADLRGKDKRSKWFTSPRLRRYMREQELGDFRSMLQMSISLARSIRRMHQAGLAHSDLSCNNVLVDPQTGSCVVIDIDSLVVPGLYPPEVIGTGGYIAPEVLETSSLPFGHPGRRLPSVYTDLHALAVLIYEYLLLRRPLSGPASYSSDPEEDDFLCMGPKALFVEGPQGSRNR
;
A
#
# COMPACT_ATOMS: atom_id res chain seq x y z
N ASP A 1 7.35 2.76 24.86
CA ASP A 1 6.91 1.59 24.11
C ASP A 1 7.11 1.85 22.63
N PRO A 2 7.61 0.87 21.85
CA PRO A 2 7.75 1.01 20.40
C PRO A 2 6.37 1.16 19.75
N PRO A 3 6.26 1.89 18.63
CA PRO A 3 5.03 1.93 17.85
C PRO A 3 4.62 0.51 17.44
N ARG A 4 3.39 0.13 17.75
CA ARG A 4 2.85 -1.19 17.41
C ARG A 4 2.07 -1.09 16.10
N GLY A 5 2.59 -1.69 15.03
CA GLY A 5 1.79 -2.06 13.86
C GLY A 5 0.98 -3.33 14.15
N GLY A 6 0.00 -3.66 13.30
CA GLY A 6 -0.82 -4.86 13.48
C GLY A 6 -0.02 -6.16 13.53
N MET A 7 1.12 -6.24 12.83
CA MET A 7 1.93 -7.46 12.66
C MET A 7 3.37 -7.35 13.19
N LYS A 8 3.87 -6.13 13.47
CA LYS A 8 5.28 -5.90 13.82
C LYS A 8 5.45 -4.81 14.88
N TYR A 9 6.52 -4.93 15.68
CA TYR A 9 7.04 -3.86 16.53
C TYR A 9 8.15 -3.13 15.81
N THR A 10 8.14 -1.79 15.81
CA THR A 10 9.10 -0.97 15.10
C THR A 10 10.02 -0.23 16.07
N TYR A 11 11.32 -0.40 15.90
CA TYR A 11 12.35 0.30 16.66
C TYR A 11 13.17 1.18 15.70
N PHE A 12 13.34 2.44 16.07
CA PHE A 12 14.15 3.38 15.30
C PHE A 12 15.62 3.28 15.69
N ALA A 13 16.51 3.35 14.71
CA ALA A 13 17.92 3.60 14.95
C ALA A 13 18.10 4.95 15.68
N PRO A 14 19.16 5.12 16.48
CA PRO A 14 19.41 6.38 17.22
C PRO A 14 19.47 7.62 16.32
N ASP A 15 20.02 7.49 15.11
CA ASP A 15 20.10 8.53 14.08
C ASP A 15 18.86 8.62 13.19
N LYS A 16 17.87 7.75 13.41
CA LYS A 16 16.63 7.63 12.63
C LYS A 16 16.84 7.36 11.12
N SER A 17 17.98 6.82 10.72
CA SER A 17 18.26 6.48 9.32
C SER A 17 17.54 5.20 8.86
N TYR A 18 17.27 4.27 9.79
CA TYR A 18 16.58 3.03 9.52
C TYR A 18 15.70 2.62 10.70
N VAL A 19 14.86 1.64 10.47
CA VAL A 19 14.04 0.96 11.48
C VAL A 19 14.31 -0.53 11.47
N VAL A 20 14.22 -1.16 12.63
CA VAL A 20 14.16 -2.61 12.79
C VAL A 20 12.73 -2.97 13.17
N GLN A 21 12.13 -3.88 12.42
CA GLN A 21 10.76 -4.34 12.62
C GLN A 21 10.78 -5.83 12.95
N PHE A 22 10.38 -6.17 14.18
CA PHE A 22 10.26 -7.55 14.64
C PHE A 22 8.82 -8.05 14.46
N PHE A 23 8.65 -9.26 13.97
CA PHE A 23 7.33 -9.89 13.84
C PHE A 23 6.75 -10.21 15.22
N ASN A 24 5.53 -9.76 15.49
CA ASN A 24 4.86 -9.98 16.76
C ASN A 24 4.22 -11.38 16.89
N ASN A 25 4.10 -12.11 15.78
CA ASN A 25 3.60 -13.48 15.75
C ASN A 25 4.77 -14.47 15.63
N PRO A 26 5.07 -15.26 16.68
CA PRO A 26 6.17 -16.24 16.64
C PRO A 26 5.99 -17.31 15.56
N ALA A 27 4.76 -17.64 15.16
CA ALA A 27 4.51 -18.63 14.11
C ALA A 27 4.98 -18.11 12.75
N VAL A 28 4.77 -16.82 12.44
CA VAL A 28 5.28 -16.18 11.22
C VAL A 28 6.80 -16.10 11.25
N ALA A 29 7.37 -15.76 12.41
CA ALA A 29 8.81 -15.71 12.60
C ALA A 29 9.51 -17.07 12.44
N ALA A 30 8.84 -18.16 12.83
CA ALA A 30 9.35 -19.53 12.74
C ALA A 30 9.11 -20.19 11.36
N ASP A 31 8.29 -19.59 10.50
CA ASP A 31 7.93 -20.17 9.20
C ASP A 31 9.10 -20.07 8.19
N PRO A 32 9.62 -21.21 7.68
CA PRO A 32 10.69 -21.20 6.69
C PRO A 32 10.30 -20.53 5.36
N ASP A 33 9.01 -20.51 5.01
CA ASP A 33 8.54 -19.86 3.77
C ASP A 33 8.56 -18.35 3.91
N THR A 34 8.26 -17.80 5.07
CA THR A 34 8.42 -16.37 5.38
C THR A 34 9.88 -15.94 5.20
N ARG A 35 10.84 -16.71 5.75
CA ARG A 35 12.27 -16.43 5.56
C ARG A 35 12.66 -16.45 4.10
N ARG A 36 12.35 -17.52 3.37
CA ARG A 36 12.68 -17.68 1.95
C ARG A 36 12.10 -16.56 1.09
N ARG A 37 10.86 -16.15 1.38
CA ARG A 37 10.22 -15.01 0.72
C ARG A 37 10.98 -13.71 0.97
N LEU A 38 11.33 -13.41 2.22
CA LEU A 38 12.09 -12.20 2.56
C LEU A 38 13.46 -12.18 1.90
N GLU A 39 14.19 -13.30 1.90
CA GLU A 39 15.48 -13.44 1.20
C GLU A 39 15.33 -13.18 -0.31
N ALA A 40 14.27 -13.71 -0.92
CA ALA A 40 13.96 -13.50 -2.33
C ALA A 40 13.62 -12.04 -2.64
N ILE A 41 12.80 -11.40 -1.81
CA ILE A 41 12.40 -9.99 -1.94
C ILE A 41 13.60 -9.06 -1.77
N ILE A 42 14.43 -9.28 -0.75
CA ILE A 42 15.64 -8.47 -0.49
C ILE A 42 16.68 -8.67 -1.59
N GLY A 43 16.80 -9.89 -2.10
CA GLY A 43 17.78 -10.30 -3.08
C GLY A 43 17.31 -10.19 -4.53
N LYS A 44 16.91 -11.33 -5.10
CA LYS A 44 16.63 -11.53 -6.53
C LYS A 44 15.55 -10.62 -7.09
N TYR A 45 14.48 -10.37 -6.32
CA TYR A 45 13.32 -9.61 -6.79
C TYR A 45 13.36 -8.12 -6.38
N ASN A 46 14.46 -7.63 -5.84
CA ASN A 46 14.58 -6.24 -5.37
C ASN A 46 14.66 -5.23 -6.53
N PRO A 47 13.59 -4.46 -6.83
CA PRO A 47 13.56 -3.51 -7.95
C PRO A 47 14.40 -2.25 -7.71
N THR A 48 14.90 -2.06 -6.48
CA THR A 48 15.72 -0.91 -6.10
C THR A 48 17.22 -1.15 -6.32
N ARG A 49 17.62 -2.35 -6.77
CA ARG A 49 19.01 -2.68 -7.10
C ARG A 49 19.28 -2.51 -8.60
N PRO A 50 20.50 -2.10 -9.00
CA PRO A 50 20.88 -1.99 -10.42
C PRO A 50 20.79 -3.34 -11.16
N GLU A 51 21.07 -4.43 -10.46
CA GLU A 51 21.12 -5.81 -10.98
C GLU A 51 19.81 -6.58 -10.81
N ALA A 52 18.69 -5.90 -10.55
CA ALA A 52 17.39 -6.56 -10.37
C ALA A 52 17.08 -7.44 -11.60
N GLN A 53 17.37 -8.73 -11.47
CA GLN A 53 17.17 -9.74 -12.50
C GLN A 53 15.71 -10.19 -12.50
N GLY A 54 14.99 -9.69 -13.41
CA GLY A 54 13.64 -10.12 -13.79
C GLY A 54 13.42 -9.86 -15.28
N GLY A 55 14.48 -9.90 -16.09
CA GLY A 55 14.41 -9.70 -17.54
C GLY A 55 14.28 -8.25 -17.99
N ALA A 56 14.17 -7.28 -17.11
CA ALA A 56 14.34 -5.88 -17.47
C ALA A 56 15.85 -5.59 -17.63
N PRO A 57 16.30 -4.92 -18.72
CA PRO A 57 17.71 -4.52 -18.87
C PRO A 57 18.10 -3.73 -17.62
N GLY A 58 19.26 -4.07 -17.05
CA GLY A 58 19.80 -3.48 -15.82
C GLY A 58 19.63 -1.98 -15.83
N GLY A 59 18.83 -1.47 -14.89
CA GLY A 59 18.64 -0.04 -14.78
C GLY A 59 19.96 0.61 -14.34
N SER A 60 20.23 1.84 -14.81
CA SER A 60 21.37 2.62 -14.35
C SER A 60 21.31 2.79 -12.82
N GLU A 61 22.45 3.06 -12.17
CA GLU A 61 22.51 3.40 -10.74
C GLU A 61 21.53 4.55 -10.40
N ALA A 62 21.36 5.52 -11.30
CA ALA A 62 20.40 6.59 -11.15
C ALA A 62 18.94 6.10 -11.08
N MET A 63 18.60 5.06 -11.86
CA MET A 63 17.27 4.45 -11.80
C MET A 63 17.07 3.68 -10.50
N ALA A 64 18.06 2.93 -10.06
CA ALA A 64 18.03 2.22 -8.78
C ALA A 64 17.86 3.21 -7.62
N ALA A 65 18.63 4.30 -7.59
CA ALA A 65 18.52 5.37 -6.60
C ALA A 65 17.14 6.06 -6.62
N TYR A 66 16.57 6.28 -7.81
CA TYR A 66 15.22 6.81 -7.95
C TYR A 66 14.17 5.88 -7.32
N PHE A 67 14.22 4.58 -7.64
CA PHE A 67 13.24 3.63 -7.09
C PHE A 67 13.48 3.31 -5.62
N ALA A 68 14.71 3.42 -5.10
CA ALA A 68 14.98 3.32 -3.67
C ALA A 68 14.22 4.37 -2.83
N GLN A 69 13.90 5.53 -3.42
CA GLN A 69 13.08 6.56 -2.79
C GLN A 69 11.57 6.33 -2.93
N LYS A 70 11.15 5.33 -3.71
CA LYS A 70 9.73 5.05 -4.00
C LYS A 70 9.17 3.87 -3.22
N PHE A 71 10.04 3.14 -2.52
CA PHE A 71 9.68 1.98 -1.71
C PHE A 71 10.38 2.04 -0.36
N CYS A 72 9.68 1.63 0.69
CA CYS A 72 10.32 1.27 1.95
C CYS A 72 10.78 -0.19 1.86
N TRP A 73 11.84 -0.43 1.06
CA TRP A 73 12.28 -1.78 0.75
C TRP A 73 13.14 -2.36 1.86
N PRO A 74 12.86 -3.58 2.38
CA PRO A 74 13.71 -4.19 3.39
C PRO A 74 15.12 -4.45 2.83
N THR A 75 16.13 -4.14 3.64
CA THR A 75 17.54 -4.20 3.25
C THR A 75 18.27 -5.40 3.85
N ALA A 76 17.79 -5.92 4.98
CA ALA A 76 18.36 -7.04 5.69
C ALA A 76 17.29 -7.79 6.53
N ILE A 77 17.61 -9.04 6.88
CA ILE A 77 16.89 -9.84 7.86
C ILE A 77 17.66 -9.77 9.19
N VAL A 78 16.93 -9.71 10.29
CA VAL A 78 17.45 -9.79 11.66
C VAL A 78 16.98 -11.09 12.27
N GLU A 79 17.89 -11.80 12.92
CA GLU A 79 17.62 -13.10 13.56
C GLU A 79 17.66 -13.04 15.09
N TRP A 80 18.31 -12.03 15.63
CA TRP A 80 18.49 -11.87 17.07
C TRP A 80 18.21 -10.41 17.50
N PRO A 81 17.54 -10.13 18.65
CA PRO A 81 17.02 -11.11 19.62
C PRO A 81 15.74 -11.83 19.12
N GLU A 82 15.07 -11.31 18.11
CA GLU A 82 13.88 -11.86 17.50
C GLU A 82 13.97 -11.75 15.97
N PHE A 83 13.16 -12.53 15.26
CA PHE A 83 13.12 -12.49 13.80
C PHE A 83 12.46 -11.23 13.30
N GLY A 84 13.10 -10.54 12.36
CA GLY A 84 12.63 -9.28 11.84
C GLY A 84 13.34 -8.83 10.57
N ILE A 85 13.07 -7.58 10.19
CA ILE A 85 13.65 -6.94 8.99
C ILE A 85 14.18 -5.56 9.35
N VAL A 86 15.15 -5.11 8.56
CA VAL A 86 15.65 -3.73 8.55
C VAL A 86 15.08 -3.03 7.33
N CYS A 87 14.44 -1.88 7.55
CA CYS A 87 13.94 -1.02 6.48
C CYS A 87 14.50 0.41 6.63
N PRO A 88 14.65 1.17 5.54
CA PRO A 88 14.91 2.60 5.64
C PRO A 88 13.80 3.28 6.44
N ALA A 89 14.15 4.26 7.26
CA ALA A 89 13.14 5.12 7.88
C ALA A 89 12.45 5.98 6.82
N TYR A 90 11.17 6.27 7.01
CA TYR A 90 10.45 7.16 6.10
C TYR A 90 11.04 8.58 6.20
N PRO A 91 11.26 9.27 5.09
CA PRO A 91 11.62 10.68 5.09
C PRO A 91 10.60 11.55 5.85
N SER A 92 11.09 12.62 6.48
CA SER A 92 10.28 13.47 7.38
C SER A 92 9.08 14.13 6.71
N ASN A 93 9.13 14.38 5.41
CA ASN A 93 8.03 14.94 4.62
C ASN A 93 6.79 14.04 4.55
N TYR A 94 6.93 12.74 4.86
CA TYR A 94 5.81 11.79 4.96
C TYR A 94 5.17 11.73 6.37
N PHE A 95 5.56 12.64 7.27
CA PHE A 95 4.91 12.78 8.58
C PHE A 95 4.21 14.12 8.70
N PHE A 96 3.10 14.14 9.43
CA PHE A 96 2.36 15.37 9.68
C PHE A 96 3.17 16.34 10.52
N SER A 97 3.11 17.63 10.15
CA SER A 97 3.64 18.74 10.92
C SER A 97 2.83 19.00 12.20
N ASP A 98 3.38 19.82 13.09
CA ASP A 98 2.70 20.21 14.33
C ASP A 98 1.38 20.96 14.10
N ASN A 99 1.18 21.52 12.92
CA ASN A 99 0.03 22.34 12.55
C ASN A 99 -0.71 21.78 11.32
N ALA A 100 -0.85 20.46 11.21
CA ALA A 100 -1.44 19.82 10.03
C ALA A 100 -2.94 20.07 9.86
N SER A 101 -3.68 20.33 10.95
CA SER A 101 -5.14 20.52 10.93
C SER A 101 -5.55 21.92 11.31
N THR A 102 -6.75 22.30 10.86
CA THR A 102 -7.46 23.50 11.33
C THR A 102 -8.07 23.33 12.73
N VAL A 103 -8.17 22.07 13.20
CA VAL A 103 -8.67 21.69 14.53
C VAL A 103 -7.46 21.38 15.42
N PRO A 104 -7.24 22.12 16.53
CA PRO A 104 -6.05 21.95 17.38
C PRO A 104 -5.88 20.53 17.93
N GLU A 105 -6.96 19.92 18.41
CA GLU A 105 -6.96 18.57 18.97
C GLU A 105 -6.54 17.55 17.91
N LEU A 106 -7.05 17.68 16.69
CA LEU A 106 -6.68 16.83 15.57
C LEU A 106 -5.23 17.05 15.14
N SER A 107 -4.73 18.30 15.18
CA SER A 107 -3.31 18.57 14.95
C SER A 107 -2.41 17.87 15.95
N ALA A 108 -2.77 17.89 17.24
CA ALA A 108 -2.05 17.19 18.28
C ALA A 108 -2.05 15.66 18.07
N ASP A 109 -3.20 15.11 17.67
CA ASP A 109 -3.35 13.68 17.37
C ASP A 109 -2.58 13.24 16.13
N LEU A 110 -2.44 14.12 15.12
CA LEU A 110 -1.74 13.83 13.87
C LEU A 110 -0.23 14.02 13.97
N ARG A 111 0.25 14.80 14.93
CA ARG A 111 1.67 15.11 15.10
C ARG A 111 2.54 13.86 15.03
N GLY A 112 3.46 13.84 14.07
CA GLY A 112 4.41 12.76 13.89
C GLY A 112 3.80 11.44 13.41
N LYS A 113 2.51 11.40 13.06
CA LYS A 113 1.91 10.26 12.36
C LYS A 113 2.20 10.34 10.87
N ASP A 114 2.26 9.18 10.25
CA ASP A 114 2.51 9.02 8.82
C ASP A 114 1.34 9.56 7.96
N LYS A 115 1.68 10.19 6.83
CA LYS A 115 0.73 10.77 5.88
C LYS A 115 0.18 9.71 4.94
N ARG A 116 -0.78 8.90 5.41
CA ARG A 116 -1.49 7.94 4.57
C ARG A 116 -2.45 8.63 3.62
N SER A 117 -2.58 8.10 2.41
CA SER A 117 -3.31 8.78 1.34
C SER A 117 -4.78 9.08 1.66
N LYS A 118 -5.42 8.29 2.52
CA LYS A 118 -6.81 8.52 2.97
C LYS A 118 -7.10 9.91 3.54
N TRP A 119 -6.09 10.56 4.15
CA TRP A 119 -6.24 11.91 4.70
C TRP A 119 -6.44 12.96 3.62
N PHE A 120 -5.94 12.69 2.43
CA PHE A 120 -5.88 13.64 1.30
C PHE A 120 -6.90 13.32 0.21
N THR A 121 -7.45 12.12 0.18
CA THR A 121 -8.43 11.67 -0.83
C THR A 121 -9.86 11.68 -0.33
N SER A 122 -10.08 11.61 0.99
CA SER A 122 -11.41 11.68 1.58
C SER A 122 -11.91 13.12 1.71
N PRO A 123 -13.00 13.56 1.03
CA PRO A 123 -13.54 14.90 1.19
C PRO A 123 -13.92 15.23 2.64
N ARG A 124 -14.32 14.21 3.41
CA ARG A 124 -14.67 14.35 4.82
C ARG A 124 -13.45 14.68 5.68
N LEU A 125 -12.28 14.08 5.42
CA LEU A 125 -11.06 14.30 6.20
C LEU A 125 -10.35 15.58 5.74
N ARG A 126 -10.30 15.81 4.41
CA ARG A 126 -9.67 17.00 3.82
C ARG A 126 -10.13 18.32 4.42
N ARG A 127 -11.42 18.46 4.75
CA ARG A 127 -11.99 19.71 5.32
C ARG A 127 -11.35 20.13 6.63
N TYR A 128 -10.72 19.20 7.36
CA TYR A 128 -10.04 19.48 8.61
C TYR A 128 -8.54 19.73 8.43
N MET A 129 -8.00 19.46 7.24
CA MET A 129 -6.59 19.67 6.95
C MET A 129 -6.33 21.12 6.56
N ARG A 130 -5.17 21.64 6.92
CA ARG A 130 -4.73 22.94 6.44
C ARG A 130 -4.39 22.88 4.96
N GLU A 131 -4.61 23.99 4.25
CA GLU A 131 -4.35 24.12 2.82
C GLU A 131 -2.90 23.75 2.45
N GLN A 132 -1.94 24.14 3.30
CA GLN A 132 -0.53 23.80 3.14
C GLN A 132 -0.26 22.27 3.13
N GLU A 133 -1.12 21.46 3.73
CA GLU A 133 -0.96 19.99 3.72
C GLU A 133 -1.64 19.32 2.52
N LEU A 134 -2.60 19.98 1.87
CA LEU A 134 -3.48 19.33 0.91
C LEU A 134 -2.87 19.15 -0.48
N GLY A 135 -1.93 19.99 -0.88
CA GLY A 135 -1.44 20.04 -2.26
C GLY A 135 -2.53 20.44 -3.26
N ASP A 136 -2.16 20.55 -4.51
CA ASP A 136 -3.00 20.92 -5.63
C ASP A 136 -3.26 19.73 -6.59
N PHE A 137 -4.04 19.97 -7.65
CA PHE A 137 -4.33 18.93 -8.66
C PHE A 137 -3.06 18.44 -9.36
N ARG A 138 -2.09 19.32 -9.59
CA ARG A 138 -0.80 18.96 -10.19
C ARG A 138 -0.04 17.98 -9.31
N SER A 139 0.00 18.21 -8.01
CA SER A 139 0.62 17.32 -7.04
C SER A 139 -0.06 15.94 -7.02
N MET A 140 -1.40 15.92 -7.06
CA MET A 140 -2.17 14.68 -7.13
C MET A 140 -1.87 13.89 -8.41
N LEU A 141 -1.74 14.58 -9.54
CA LEU A 141 -1.35 13.96 -10.80
C LEU A 141 0.09 13.42 -10.75
N GLN A 142 1.02 14.16 -10.17
CA GLN A 142 2.41 13.74 -9.98
C GLN A 142 2.51 12.50 -9.10
N MET A 143 1.76 12.44 -7.99
CA MET A 143 1.66 11.25 -7.13
C MET A 143 1.10 10.05 -7.90
N SER A 144 0.05 10.24 -8.70
CA SER A 144 -0.55 9.19 -9.54
C SER A 144 0.47 8.60 -10.51
N ILE A 145 1.24 9.46 -11.20
CA ILE A 145 2.30 9.04 -12.13
C ILE A 145 3.44 8.33 -11.38
N SER A 146 3.86 8.87 -10.22
CA SER A 146 4.92 8.29 -9.40
C SER A 146 4.52 6.90 -8.91
N LEU A 147 3.30 6.74 -8.40
CA LEU A 147 2.78 5.45 -7.94
C LEU A 147 2.69 4.44 -9.08
N ALA A 148 2.12 4.82 -10.22
CA ALA A 148 2.00 3.94 -11.38
C ALA A 148 3.37 3.43 -11.88
N ARG A 149 4.39 4.30 -11.89
CA ARG A 149 5.78 3.93 -12.22
C ARG A 149 6.37 2.96 -11.21
N SER A 150 6.12 3.17 -9.92
CA SER A 150 6.59 2.30 -8.85
C SER A 150 5.97 0.90 -8.95
N ILE A 151 4.66 0.82 -9.08
CA ILE A 151 3.95 -0.46 -9.23
C ILE A 151 4.41 -1.19 -10.51
N ARG A 152 4.52 -0.48 -11.64
CA ARG A 152 5.08 -1.07 -12.87
C ARG A 152 6.49 -1.64 -12.64
N ARG A 153 7.36 -0.93 -11.93
CA ARG A 153 8.72 -1.40 -11.65
C ARG A 153 8.72 -2.67 -10.79
N MET A 154 7.85 -2.73 -9.78
CA MET A 154 7.65 -3.90 -8.94
C MET A 154 7.15 -5.10 -9.74
N HIS A 155 6.13 -4.90 -10.60
CA HIS A 155 5.62 -5.94 -11.50
C HIS A 155 6.68 -6.45 -12.48
N GLN A 156 7.53 -5.57 -13.02
CA GLN A 156 8.66 -5.97 -13.89
C GLN A 156 9.71 -6.81 -13.15
N ALA A 157 9.83 -6.65 -11.84
CA ALA A 157 10.67 -7.52 -11.00
C ALA A 157 9.99 -8.87 -10.69
N GLY A 158 8.74 -9.10 -11.14
CA GLY A 158 8.00 -10.34 -10.92
C GLY A 158 7.24 -10.39 -9.59
N LEU A 159 6.95 -9.24 -8.99
CA LEU A 159 6.27 -9.13 -7.69
C LEU A 159 4.88 -8.52 -7.84
N ALA A 160 3.96 -8.89 -6.96
CA ALA A 160 2.69 -8.20 -6.73
C ALA A 160 2.59 -7.76 -5.26
N HIS A 161 1.94 -6.61 -5.01
CA HIS A 161 1.81 -6.09 -3.65
C HIS A 161 0.78 -6.86 -2.82
N SER A 162 -0.26 -7.35 -3.45
CA SER A 162 -1.43 -8.04 -2.87
C SER A 162 -2.32 -7.19 -1.96
N ASP A 163 -1.78 -6.21 -1.24
CA ASP A 163 -2.53 -5.28 -0.38
C ASP A 163 -2.23 -3.81 -0.72
N LEU A 164 -2.21 -3.49 -2.00
CA LEU A 164 -2.07 -2.09 -2.42
C LEU A 164 -3.34 -1.32 -2.05
N SER A 165 -3.18 -0.31 -1.17
CA SER A 165 -4.31 0.44 -0.62
C SER A 165 -3.88 1.82 -0.11
N CYS A 166 -4.84 2.64 0.30
CA CYS A 166 -4.56 3.92 0.96
C CYS A 166 -3.77 3.80 2.28
N ASN A 167 -3.69 2.61 2.86
CA ASN A 167 -2.92 2.35 4.06
C ASN A 167 -1.45 2.04 3.77
N ASN A 168 -1.14 1.55 2.56
CA ASN A 168 0.19 1.08 2.18
C ASN A 168 0.89 2.00 1.19
N VAL A 169 0.38 3.23 1.03
CA VAL A 169 1.03 4.32 0.30
C VAL A 169 1.07 5.56 1.17
N LEU A 170 2.28 6.01 1.51
CA LEU A 170 2.48 7.32 2.14
C LEU A 170 2.62 8.37 1.06
N VAL A 171 2.09 9.55 1.32
CA VAL A 171 2.04 10.63 0.34
C VAL A 171 2.57 11.95 0.93
N ASP A 172 3.17 12.74 0.06
CA ASP A 172 3.48 14.14 0.32
C ASP A 172 2.82 14.99 -0.78
N PRO A 173 1.60 15.50 -0.51
CA PRO A 173 0.88 16.29 -1.50
C PRO A 173 1.55 17.62 -1.86
N GLN A 174 2.45 18.13 -1.03
CA GLN A 174 3.18 19.39 -1.34
C GLN A 174 4.18 19.19 -2.48
N THR A 175 4.91 18.07 -2.46
CA THR A 175 5.91 17.77 -3.49
C THR A 175 5.38 16.87 -4.61
N GLY A 176 4.17 16.32 -4.45
CA GLY A 176 3.62 15.33 -5.39
C GLY A 176 4.37 14.00 -5.35
N SER A 177 5.00 13.65 -4.22
CA SER A 177 5.72 12.40 -4.05
C SER A 177 4.93 11.37 -3.24
N CYS A 178 5.25 10.10 -3.44
CA CYS A 178 4.71 8.98 -2.66
C CYS A 178 5.74 7.89 -2.48
N VAL A 179 5.53 7.06 -1.46
CA VAL A 179 6.33 5.87 -1.17
C VAL A 179 5.42 4.69 -0.85
N VAL A 180 5.70 3.54 -1.45
CA VAL A 180 4.99 2.28 -1.18
C VAL A 180 5.64 1.60 0.02
N ILE A 181 4.84 1.18 0.96
CA ILE A 181 5.26 0.55 2.22
C ILE A 181 4.68 -0.86 2.34
N ASP A 182 5.03 -1.56 3.42
CA ASP A 182 4.58 -2.94 3.72
C ASP A 182 5.00 -3.97 2.67
N ILE A 183 6.28 -3.89 2.30
CA ILE A 183 6.89 -4.63 1.19
C ILE A 183 7.18 -6.11 1.53
N ASP A 184 7.28 -6.45 2.79
CA ASP A 184 7.68 -7.79 3.25
C ASP A 184 6.59 -8.87 3.06
N SER A 185 5.35 -8.46 2.78
CA SER A 185 4.24 -9.36 2.43
C SER A 185 4.02 -9.56 0.92
N LEU A 186 4.95 -9.07 0.08
CA LEU A 186 4.82 -9.18 -1.37
C LEU A 186 4.69 -10.61 -1.86
N VAL A 187 3.88 -10.76 -2.89
CA VAL A 187 3.63 -12.02 -3.58
C VAL A 187 4.62 -12.21 -4.71
N VAL A 188 5.27 -13.36 -4.75
CA VAL A 188 5.94 -13.87 -5.95
C VAL A 188 4.99 -14.87 -6.59
N PRO A 189 4.28 -14.53 -7.69
CA PRO A 189 3.28 -15.39 -8.29
C PRO A 189 3.82 -16.78 -8.62
N GLY A 190 3.10 -17.82 -8.16
CA GLY A 190 3.48 -19.22 -8.36
C GLY A 190 4.57 -19.76 -7.41
N LEU A 191 5.21 -18.90 -6.59
CA LEU A 191 6.24 -19.32 -5.62
C LEU A 191 5.82 -19.03 -4.17
N TYR A 192 5.44 -17.79 -3.90
CA TYR A 192 5.04 -17.35 -2.55
C TYR A 192 3.64 -16.75 -2.63
N PRO A 193 2.60 -17.48 -2.17
CA PRO A 193 1.24 -16.99 -2.18
C PRO A 193 1.03 -15.85 -1.18
N PRO A 194 -0.03 -15.04 -1.35
CA PRO A 194 -0.33 -13.94 -0.44
C PRO A 194 -0.76 -14.47 0.93
N GLU A 195 -0.36 -13.77 2.00
CA GLU A 195 -0.85 -14.01 3.37
C GLU A 195 -2.20 -13.34 3.60
N VAL A 196 -2.49 -12.28 2.85
CA VAL A 196 -3.72 -11.48 2.94
C VAL A 196 -4.35 -11.34 1.57
N ILE A 197 -5.66 -11.14 1.53
CA ILE A 197 -6.41 -10.92 0.27
C ILE A 197 -6.47 -9.43 -0.11
N GLY A 198 -6.08 -8.53 0.80
CA GLY A 198 -6.04 -7.09 0.61
C GLY A 198 -6.97 -6.31 1.54
N THR A 199 -6.93 -4.99 1.40
CA THR A 199 -7.76 -4.04 2.15
C THR A 199 -9.11 -3.83 1.45
N GLY A 200 -10.21 -3.85 2.20
CA GLY A 200 -11.56 -3.59 1.67
C GLY A 200 -11.65 -2.32 0.83
N GLY A 201 -12.32 -2.40 -0.31
CA GLY A 201 -12.44 -1.32 -1.28
C GLY A 201 -11.31 -1.21 -2.30
N TYR A 202 -10.23 -2.02 -2.15
CA TYR A 202 -9.11 -2.12 -3.10
C TYR A 202 -8.93 -3.54 -3.64
N ILE A 203 -9.60 -4.52 -3.03
CA ILE A 203 -9.57 -5.92 -3.49
C ILE A 203 -10.29 -5.99 -4.84
N ALA A 204 -9.65 -6.64 -5.81
CA ALA A 204 -10.29 -6.87 -7.11
C ALA A 204 -11.53 -7.77 -6.96
N PRO A 205 -12.63 -7.48 -7.68
CA PRO A 205 -13.89 -8.19 -7.54
C PRO A 205 -13.76 -9.72 -7.64
N GLU A 206 -12.97 -10.22 -8.57
CA GLU A 206 -12.74 -11.65 -8.78
C GLU A 206 -12.03 -12.34 -7.59
N VAL A 207 -11.20 -11.62 -6.85
CA VAL A 207 -10.57 -12.12 -5.60
C VAL A 207 -11.60 -12.16 -4.49
N LEU A 208 -12.38 -11.09 -4.37
CA LEU A 208 -13.41 -10.96 -3.34
C LEU A 208 -14.49 -12.03 -3.50
N GLU A 209 -15.02 -12.23 -4.73
CA GLU A 209 -16.06 -13.23 -5.05
C GLU A 209 -15.66 -14.66 -4.71
N THR A 210 -14.37 -14.98 -4.77
CA THR A 210 -13.85 -16.33 -4.51
C THR A 210 -13.19 -16.47 -3.15
N SER A 211 -13.23 -15.43 -2.30
CA SER A 211 -12.52 -15.39 -1.02
C SER A 211 -13.00 -16.42 0.01
N SER A 212 -14.25 -16.87 -0.09
CA SER A 212 -14.83 -17.93 0.75
C SER A 212 -14.34 -19.34 0.41
N LEU A 213 -13.75 -19.55 -0.78
CA LEU A 213 -13.20 -20.86 -1.14
C LEU A 213 -11.93 -21.16 -0.33
N PRO A 214 -11.64 -22.42 -0.02
CA PRO A 214 -10.38 -22.82 0.64
C PRO A 214 -9.16 -22.31 -0.12
N PHE A 215 -8.08 -21.98 0.58
CA PHE A 215 -6.88 -21.35 0.00
C PHE A 215 -6.26 -22.15 -1.17
N GLY A 216 -6.25 -23.49 -1.10
CA GLY A 216 -5.77 -24.38 -2.17
C GLY A 216 -6.81 -24.74 -3.23
N HIS A 217 -8.02 -24.18 -3.19
CA HIS A 217 -9.07 -24.54 -4.13
C HIS A 217 -8.78 -24.00 -5.54
N PRO A 218 -8.88 -24.81 -6.63
CA PRO A 218 -8.52 -24.39 -7.99
C PRO A 218 -9.32 -23.19 -8.52
N GLY A 219 -10.55 -22.98 -8.02
CA GLY A 219 -11.41 -21.86 -8.38
C GLY A 219 -11.12 -20.59 -7.61
N ARG A 220 -10.31 -20.62 -6.55
CA ARG A 220 -9.98 -19.43 -5.77
C ARG A 220 -9.03 -18.53 -6.55
N ARG A 221 -9.41 -17.27 -6.69
CA ARG A 221 -8.56 -16.23 -7.27
C ARG A 221 -7.69 -15.62 -6.18
N LEU A 222 -6.40 -15.54 -6.42
CA LEU A 222 -5.43 -14.96 -5.51
C LEU A 222 -4.94 -13.62 -6.03
N PRO A 223 -4.50 -12.71 -5.14
CA PRO A 223 -3.82 -11.48 -5.53
C PRO A 223 -2.67 -11.73 -6.50
N SER A 224 -2.52 -10.84 -7.46
CA SER A 224 -1.57 -10.93 -8.56
C SER A 224 -1.24 -9.53 -9.10
N VAL A 225 -0.36 -9.43 -10.08
CA VAL A 225 -0.07 -8.17 -10.78
C VAL A 225 -1.33 -7.53 -11.40
N TYR A 226 -2.31 -8.33 -11.82
CA TYR A 226 -3.56 -7.82 -12.40
C TYR A 226 -4.48 -7.22 -11.33
N THR A 227 -4.55 -7.83 -10.15
CA THR A 227 -5.35 -7.31 -9.05
C THR A 227 -4.73 -6.05 -8.43
N ASP A 228 -3.40 -5.95 -8.44
CA ASP A 228 -2.71 -4.68 -8.11
C ASP A 228 -3.08 -3.55 -9.08
N LEU A 229 -3.30 -3.85 -10.38
CA LEU A 229 -3.74 -2.83 -11.34
C LEU A 229 -5.15 -2.32 -11.03
N HIS A 230 -6.05 -3.17 -10.50
CA HIS A 230 -7.33 -2.74 -9.99
C HIS A 230 -7.16 -1.79 -8.79
N ALA A 231 -6.39 -2.18 -7.79
CA ALA A 231 -6.12 -1.34 -6.62
C ALA A 231 -5.44 -0.01 -6.99
N LEU A 232 -4.49 -0.04 -7.93
CA LEU A 232 -3.84 1.15 -8.49
C LEU A 232 -4.84 2.08 -9.17
N ALA A 233 -5.76 1.53 -9.96
CA ALA A 233 -6.80 2.33 -10.62
C ALA A 233 -7.72 3.01 -9.60
N VAL A 234 -8.10 2.30 -8.53
CA VAL A 234 -8.87 2.88 -7.42
C VAL A 234 -8.11 4.03 -6.76
N LEU A 235 -6.84 3.84 -6.41
CA LEU A 235 -6.01 4.89 -5.78
C LEU A 235 -5.85 6.12 -6.68
N ILE A 236 -5.56 5.93 -7.98
CA ILE A 236 -5.44 7.03 -8.93
C ILE A 236 -6.77 7.78 -9.07
N TYR A 237 -7.88 7.06 -9.13
CA TYR A 237 -9.21 7.67 -9.17
C TYR A 237 -9.47 8.50 -7.90
N GLU A 238 -9.14 7.97 -6.72
CA GLU A 238 -9.26 8.69 -5.46
C GLU A 238 -8.36 9.94 -5.42
N TYR A 239 -7.13 9.88 -5.95
CA TYR A 239 -6.23 11.06 -5.98
C TYR A 239 -6.75 12.16 -6.89
N LEU A 240 -7.29 11.81 -8.06
CA LEU A 240 -7.71 12.79 -9.04
C LEU A 240 -9.12 13.32 -8.81
N LEU A 241 -10.04 12.46 -8.33
CA LEU A 241 -11.46 12.80 -8.22
C LEU A 241 -11.98 12.89 -6.78
N LEU A 242 -11.14 12.60 -5.78
CA LEU A 242 -11.43 12.70 -4.34
C LEU A 242 -12.68 11.90 -3.92
N ARG A 243 -12.94 10.78 -4.59
CA ARG A 243 -14.07 9.88 -4.30
C ARG A 243 -13.72 8.44 -4.69
N ARG A 244 -14.46 7.48 -4.15
CA ARG A 244 -14.28 6.08 -4.53
C ARG A 244 -14.99 5.74 -5.84
N PRO A 245 -14.38 4.93 -6.71
CA PRO A 245 -14.95 4.61 -8.03
C PRO A 245 -16.19 3.69 -7.96
N LEU A 246 -16.28 2.84 -6.91
CA LEU A 246 -17.33 1.84 -6.77
C LEU A 246 -18.32 2.14 -5.64
N SER A 247 -18.09 3.19 -4.84
CA SER A 247 -18.97 3.55 -3.72
C SER A 247 -19.82 4.76 -4.06
N GLY A 248 -21.12 4.58 -4.06
CA GLY A 248 -22.13 5.61 -4.27
C GLY A 248 -23.33 5.37 -3.34
N PRO A 249 -24.50 5.97 -3.63
CA PRO A 249 -25.71 5.84 -2.82
C PRO A 249 -26.45 4.50 -2.98
N ALA A 250 -26.05 3.64 -3.95
CA ALA A 250 -26.65 2.32 -4.09
C ALA A 250 -26.27 1.44 -2.91
N SER A 251 -27.27 0.81 -2.28
CA SER A 251 -27.12 -0.16 -1.21
C SER A 251 -27.85 -1.43 -1.58
N TYR A 252 -27.27 -2.57 -1.27
CA TYR A 252 -27.75 -3.90 -1.64
C TYR A 252 -28.07 -4.77 -0.42
N SER A 253 -27.65 -4.37 0.78
CA SER A 253 -27.96 -5.02 2.04
C SER A 253 -28.12 -3.99 3.17
N SER A 254 -28.87 -4.37 4.19
CA SER A 254 -28.96 -3.62 5.46
C SER A 254 -27.77 -3.90 6.38
N ASP A 255 -27.05 -4.99 6.15
CA ASP A 255 -25.79 -5.30 6.83
C ASP A 255 -24.63 -4.56 6.14
N PRO A 256 -23.89 -3.70 6.85
CA PRO A 256 -22.82 -2.91 6.24
C PRO A 256 -21.68 -3.75 5.65
N GLU A 257 -21.32 -4.90 6.26
CA GLU A 257 -20.24 -5.75 5.77
C GLU A 257 -20.67 -6.49 4.51
N GLU A 258 -21.91 -6.98 4.47
CA GLU A 258 -22.49 -7.60 3.28
C GLU A 258 -22.69 -6.56 2.16
N ASP A 259 -23.12 -5.34 2.49
CA ASP A 259 -23.29 -4.26 1.52
C ASP A 259 -21.95 -3.88 0.87
N ASP A 260 -20.91 -3.69 1.66
CA ASP A 260 -19.55 -3.44 1.16
C ASP A 260 -19.05 -4.60 0.28
N PHE A 261 -19.26 -5.85 0.68
CA PHE A 261 -18.90 -7.02 -0.13
C PHE A 261 -19.63 -7.02 -1.49
N LEU A 262 -20.93 -6.76 -1.49
CA LEU A 262 -21.73 -6.72 -2.71
C LEU A 262 -21.33 -5.54 -3.61
N CYS A 263 -21.16 -4.35 -3.04
CA CYS A 263 -20.81 -3.13 -3.77
C CYS A 263 -19.40 -3.20 -4.42
N MET A 264 -18.46 -3.87 -3.76
CA MET A 264 -17.08 -3.96 -4.23
C MET A 264 -16.80 -5.21 -5.09
N GLY A 265 -17.69 -6.21 -5.06
CA GLY A 265 -17.58 -7.49 -5.76
C GLY A 265 -18.71 -7.72 -6.76
N PRO A 266 -19.64 -8.67 -6.49
CA PRO A 266 -20.61 -9.14 -7.49
C PRO A 266 -21.55 -8.09 -8.07
N LYS A 267 -21.78 -6.99 -7.35
CA LYS A 267 -22.66 -5.88 -7.76
C LYS A 267 -21.91 -4.57 -7.97
N ALA A 268 -20.60 -4.66 -8.17
CA ALA A 268 -19.76 -3.48 -8.38
C ALA A 268 -20.26 -2.63 -9.57
N LEU A 269 -20.53 -1.36 -9.30
CA LEU A 269 -20.96 -0.38 -10.29
C LEU A 269 -20.02 0.81 -10.27
N PHE A 270 -19.28 0.98 -11.37
CA PHE A 270 -18.46 2.16 -11.56
C PHE A 270 -19.32 3.43 -11.63
N VAL A 271 -19.07 4.38 -10.73
CA VAL A 271 -19.91 5.57 -10.53
C VAL A 271 -20.03 6.46 -11.78
N GLU A 272 -19.04 6.44 -12.69
CA GLU A 272 -19.06 7.18 -13.96
C GLU A 272 -19.49 6.30 -15.16
N GLY A 273 -19.77 5.01 -14.94
CA GLY A 273 -20.19 4.10 -15.99
C GLY A 273 -21.60 4.39 -16.50
N PRO A 274 -21.99 3.88 -17.70
CA PRO A 274 -23.32 4.06 -18.26
C PRO A 274 -24.44 3.60 -17.33
N GLN A 275 -24.20 2.56 -16.53
CA GLN A 275 -25.12 2.05 -15.51
C GLN A 275 -24.96 2.75 -14.17
N GLY A 276 -23.94 3.56 -13.99
CA GLY A 276 -23.57 4.25 -12.76
C GLY A 276 -24.56 5.35 -12.36
N SER A 277 -25.56 5.71 -13.20
CA SER A 277 -26.64 6.62 -12.82
C SER A 277 -27.43 6.16 -11.57
N ARG A 278 -27.35 4.86 -11.24
CA ARG A 278 -27.92 4.28 -10.02
C ARG A 278 -26.99 4.40 -8.81
N ASN A 279 -25.72 4.74 -9.04
CA ASN A 279 -24.67 4.79 -8.01
C ASN A 279 -23.94 6.16 -7.96
N ARG A 280 -24.53 7.19 -8.52
CA ARG A 280 -24.00 8.58 -8.49
C ARG A 280 -24.48 9.36 -7.30
#